data_a731a52d24ed9ba5b90bc2f76dbc0501
#
_entry.id   a731a52d24ed9ba5b90bc2f76dbc0501
#
_cell.length_a   1.000
_cell.length_b   1.000
_cell.length_c   1.000
_cell.angle_alpha   90.00
_cell.angle_beta   90.00
_cell.angle_gamma   90.00
#
_symmetry.space_group_name_H-M   'P 1'
#
loop_
_entity.id
_entity.type
_entity.pdbx_description
1 polymer ?
#
loop_
_entity_poly.entity_id
_entity_poly.type
_entity_poly.pdbx_seq_one_letter_code
_entity_poly.pdbx_strand_id
1 'polypeptide(L)'
;MTANLTGDVDVLWFDRRAASEANDRAIEARLQTVVSGVEWSVRNQARMHLRNGDPAYTSTENAMRFWPETATAIAVRRTDADECDIIAPFGLDDLLELKLRAAGTFAKRKRSIFNRRVRDKGWLVQFPKLHLAN
;
A
#
# COMPACT_ATOMS: atom_id res chain seq x y z
N MET A 1 -11.76 5.79 -22.17
CA MET A 1 -11.63 4.49 -21.51
C MET A 1 -11.73 4.70 -20.00
N THR A 2 -12.87 4.38 -19.40
CA THR A 2 -13.02 4.40 -17.94
C THR A 2 -12.36 3.16 -17.38
N ALA A 3 -11.25 3.35 -16.65
CA ALA A 3 -10.68 2.27 -15.89
C ALA A 3 -11.69 1.86 -14.81
N ASN A 4 -12.21 0.66 -14.90
CA ASN A 4 -12.97 0.07 -13.80
C ASN A 4 -11.97 -0.19 -12.67
N LEU A 5 -12.02 0.63 -11.62
CA LEU A 5 -11.31 0.35 -10.39
C LEU A 5 -11.94 -0.89 -9.77
N THR A 6 -11.26 -2.01 -9.89
CA THR A 6 -11.62 -3.25 -9.20
C THR A 6 -10.78 -3.32 -7.93
N GLY A 7 -11.40 -3.18 -6.78
CA GLY A 7 -10.75 -3.20 -5.48
C GLY A 7 -10.89 -1.88 -4.73
N ASP A 8 -10.28 -1.81 -3.57
CA ASP A 8 -10.27 -0.65 -2.71
C ASP A 8 -9.23 0.40 -3.13
N VAL A 9 -9.45 1.63 -2.73
CA VAL A 9 -8.48 2.71 -2.82
C VAL A 9 -7.88 2.94 -1.45
N ASP A 10 -6.62 2.61 -1.31
CA ASP A 10 -5.88 2.81 -0.07
C ASP A 10 -5.45 4.28 0.06
N VAL A 11 -5.86 4.91 1.16
CA VAL A 11 -5.47 6.26 1.53
C VAL A 11 -4.54 6.19 2.73
N LEU A 12 -3.32 6.67 2.55
CA LEU A 12 -2.27 6.64 3.57
C LEU A 12 -2.07 8.03 4.14
N TRP A 13 -1.95 8.11 5.46
CA TRP A 13 -1.56 9.32 6.16
C TRP A 13 -0.73 8.99 7.39
N PHE A 14 -0.15 9.99 8.03
CA PHE A 14 0.72 9.79 9.17
C PHE A 14 0.55 10.93 10.18
N ASP A 15 -0.05 10.63 11.32
CA ASP A 15 -0.09 11.54 12.48
C ASP A 15 -0.15 10.70 13.77
N ARG A 16 0.90 10.78 14.56
CA ARG A 16 1.00 10.06 15.84
C ARG A 16 -0.04 10.51 16.85
N ARG A 17 -0.48 11.76 16.79
CA ARG A 17 -1.45 12.33 17.73
C ARG A 17 -2.87 11.91 17.42
N ALA A 18 -3.13 11.46 16.21
CA ALA A 18 -4.44 11.03 15.75
C ALA A 18 -4.47 9.53 15.38
N ALA A 19 -3.61 8.73 16.00
CA ALA A 19 -3.38 7.34 15.64
C ALA A 19 -4.44 6.40 16.24
N SER A 20 -5.69 6.59 15.86
CA SER A 20 -6.80 5.71 16.23
C SER A 20 -7.56 5.20 15.01
N GLU A 21 -8.09 3.99 15.09
CA GLU A 21 -8.94 3.44 14.04
C GLU A 21 -10.20 4.28 13.83
N ALA A 22 -10.76 4.85 14.91
CA ALA A 22 -11.94 5.70 14.83
C ALA A 22 -11.71 6.93 13.92
N ASN A 23 -10.52 7.53 13.99
CA ASN A 23 -10.16 8.65 13.10
C ASN A 23 -10.10 8.20 11.64
N ASP A 24 -9.54 7.03 11.36
CA ASP A 24 -9.50 6.47 10.01
C ASP A 24 -10.91 6.24 9.47
N ARG A 25 -11.79 5.64 10.27
CA ARG A 25 -13.20 5.40 9.88
C ARG A 25 -13.96 6.71 9.63
N ALA A 26 -13.69 7.76 10.41
CA ALA A 26 -14.30 9.07 10.19
C ALA A 26 -13.86 9.70 8.85
N ILE A 27 -12.61 9.56 8.48
CA ILE A 27 -12.10 10.03 7.18
C ILE A 27 -12.73 9.23 6.03
N GLU A 28 -12.83 7.92 6.15
CA GLU A 28 -13.51 7.07 5.15
C GLU A 28 -14.95 7.51 4.92
N ALA A 29 -15.69 7.75 5.99
CA ALA A 29 -17.07 8.22 5.91
C ALA A 29 -17.20 9.56 5.16
N ARG A 30 -16.26 10.47 5.38
CA ARG A 30 -16.21 11.76 4.65
C ARG A 30 -15.89 11.56 3.17
N LEU A 31 -14.90 10.73 2.85
CA LEU A 31 -14.56 10.42 1.47
C LEU A 31 -15.74 9.78 0.73
N GLN A 32 -16.49 8.92 1.39
CA GLN A 32 -17.67 8.29 0.82
C GLN A 32 -18.76 9.31 0.45
N THR A 33 -18.85 10.42 1.16
CA THR A 33 -19.79 11.51 0.82
C THR A 33 -19.32 12.34 -0.37
N VAL A 34 -18.00 12.45 -0.59
CA VAL A 34 -17.41 13.22 -1.70
C VAL A 34 -17.41 12.41 -2.99
N VAL A 35 -16.97 11.15 -2.93
CA VAL A 35 -16.97 10.22 -4.07
C VAL A 35 -17.59 8.91 -3.62
N SER A 36 -18.84 8.70 -3.97
CA SER A 36 -19.57 7.46 -3.71
C SER A 36 -19.18 6.38 -4.73
N GLY A 37 -19.41 5.11 -4.38
CA GLY A 37 -19.12 3.98 -5.24
C GLY A 37 -17.66 3.56 -5.28
N VAL A 38 -16.81 4.18 -4.47
CA VAL A 38 -15.42 3.78 -4.25
C VAL A 38 -15.31 3.11 -2.89
N GLU A 39 -14.64 1.99 -2.82
CA GLU A 39 -14.29 1.33 -1.56
C GLU A 39 -13.03 2.00 -0.99
N TRP A 40 -13.23 2.91 -0.05
CA TRP A 40 -12.13 3.64 0.59
C TRP A 40 -11.55 2.83 1.75
N SER A 41 -10.23 2.74 1.81
CA SER A 41 -9.50 2.15 2.92
C SER A 41 -8.50 3.17 3.46
N VAL A 42 -8.82 3.81 4.57
CA VAL A 42 -7.97 4.84 5.18
C VAL A 42 -7.18 4.25 6.33
N ARG A 43 -5.88 4.47 6.33
CA ARG A 43 -4.99 3.93 7.36
C ARG A 43 -3.91 4.93 7.76
N ASN A 44 -3.98 5.36 9.03
CA ASN A 44 -2.90 6.12 9.64
C ASN A 44 -1.70 5.19 9.88
N GLN A 45 -0.63 5.41 9.15
CA GLN A 45 0.55 4.54 9.22
C GLN A 45 1.25 4.63 10.59
N ALA A 46 1.02 5.67 11.37
CA ALA A 46 1.58 5.81 12.71
C ALA A 46 1.09 4.73 13.69
N ARG A 47 -0.04 4.07 13.43
CA ARG A 47 -0.58 2.99 14.27
C ARG A 47 -0.35 1.57 13.74
N MET A 48 0.05 1.44 12.47
CA MET A 48 0.08 0.13 11.79
C MET A 48 1.22 -0.78 12.26
N HIS A 49 2.29 -0.23 12.82
CA HIS A 49 3.41 -1.03 13.36
C HIS A 49 2.97 -2.02 14.44
N LEU A 50 2.01 -1.64 15.27
CA LEU A 50 1.50 -2.53 16.34
C LEU A 50 0.86 -3.79 15.76
N ARG A 51 0.05 -3.62 14.71
CA ARG A 51 -0.60 -4.74 14.02
C ARG A 51 0.42 -5.64 13.32
N ASN A 52 1.46 -5.05 12.75
CA ASN A 52 2.44 -5.75 11.92
C ASN A 52 3.60 -6.35 12.72
N GLY A 53 3.74 -5.99 14.00
CA GLY A 53 4.87 -6.42 14.82
C GLY A 53 6.20 -5.78 14.40
N ASP A 54 6.14 -4.56 13.88
CA ASP A 54 7.30 -3.80 13.42
C ASP A 54 7.71 -2.75 14.47
N PRO A 55 8.92 -2.19 14.38
CA PRO A 55 9.28 -0.98 15.11
C PRO A 55 8.35 0.18 14.77
N ALA A 56 8.18 1.14 15.66
CA ALA A 56 7.36 2.32 15.39
C ALA A 56 7.83 3.05 14.15
N TYR A 57 6.91 3.30 13.22
CA TYR A 57 7.23 4.00 11.98
C TYR A 57 7.45 5.50 12.22
N THR A 58 8.28 6.10 11.40
CA THR A 58 8.66 7.52 11.50
C THR A 58 7.97 8.40 10.47
N SER A 59 7.44 7.81 9.40
CA SER A 59 6.74 8.50 8.31
C SER A 59 5.95 7.49 7.49
N THR A 60 5.11 7.96 6.56
CA THR A 60 4.44 7.10 5.58
C THR A 60 5.46 6.33 4.74
N GLU A 61 6.49 6.99 4.22
CA GLU A 61 7.52 6.31 3.42
C GLU A 61 8.26 5.25 4.24
N ASN A 62 8.61 5.56 5.49
CA ASN A 62 9.23 4.59 6.38
C ASN A 62 8.33 3.36 6.59
N ALA A 63 7.04 3.56 6.83
CA ALA A 63 6.07 2.46 6.95
C ALA A 63 6.02 1.59 5.69
N MET A 64 6.05 2.19 4.51
CA MET A 64 6.03 1.48 3.23
C MET A 64 7.23 0.57 3.02
N ARG A 65 8.37 0.85 3.67
CA ARG A 65 9.56 -0.03 3.63
C ARG A 65 9.33 -1.38 4.32
N PHE A 66 8.28 -1.48 5.13
CA PHE A 66 7.86 -2.71 5.80
C PHE A 66 6.71 -3.42 5.09
N TRP A 67 6.34 -2.98 3.88
CA TRP A 67 5.30 -3.63 3.09
C TRP A 67 5.82 -4.91 2.40
N PRO A 68 4.91 -5.85 2.07
CA PRO A 68 5.32 -7.19 1.63
C PRO A 68 6.01 -7.25 0.27
N GLU A 69 5.60 -6.42 -0.69
CA GLU A 69 6.11 -6.46 -2.05
C GLU A 69 6.69 -5.11 -2.46
N THR A 70 7.80 -5.15 -3.22
CA THR A 70 8.42 -3.94 -3.74
C THR A 70 7.54 -3.21 -4.76
N ALA A 71 6.87 -3.96 -5.64
CA ALA A 71 6.04 -3.41 -6.71
C ALA A 71 4.74 -2.76 -6.20
N THR A 72 4.25 -3.11 -5.02
CA THR A 72 3.05 -2.53 -4.41
C THR A 72 3.36 -1.41 -3.42
N ALA A 73 4.63 -1.24 -3.03
CA ALA A 73 5.06 -0.17 -2.14
C ALA A 73 5.25 1.15 -2.92
N ILE A 74 4.17 1.63 -3.50
CA ILE A 74 4.12 2.84 -4.33
C ILE A 74 2.88 3.62 -3.96
N ALA A 75 3.05 4.90 -3.68
CA ALA A 75 1.97 5.81 -3.37
C ALA A 75 2.08 7.09 -4.18
N VAL A 76 0.97 7.77 -4.39
CA VAL A 76 0.90 9.02 -5.14
C VAL A 76 0.24 10.08 -4.28
N ARG A 77 0.78 11.28 -4.29
CA ARG A 77 0.23 12.43 -3.58
C ARG A 77 0.13 13.62 -4.53
N ARG A 78 -1.02 14.30 -4.50
CA ARG A 78 -1.16 15.58 -5.19
C ARG A 78 -0.44 16.67 -4.39
N THR A 79 0.29 17.54 -5.06
CA THR A 79 0.95 18.70 -4.46
C THR A 79 0.07 19.95 -4.60
N ASP A 80 0.45 21.04 -3.88
CA ASP A 80 -0.22 22.34 -3.99
C ASP A 80 -0.08 22.97 -5.39
N ALA A 81 0.94 22.57 -6.16
CA ALA A 81 1.19 23.02 -7.52
C ALA A 81 0.43 22.22 -8.59
N ASP A 82 -0.54 21.41 -8.19
CA ASP A 82 -1.31 20.54 -9.09
C ASP A 82 -0.49 19.44 -9.78
N GLU A 83 0.65 19.11 -9.21
CA GLU A 83 1.51 18.03 -9.67
C GLU A 83 1.32 16.79 -8.77
N CYS A 84 1.88 15.66 -9.19
CA CYS A 84 1.88 14.43 -8.39
C CYS A 84 3.29 14.09 -7.93
N ASP A 85 3.45 13.89 -6.62
CA ASP A 85 4.63 13.25 -6.06
C ASP A 85 4.42 11.75 -6.02
N ILE A 86 5.44 10.99 -6.38
CA ILE A 86 5.46 9.53 -6.25
C ILE A 86 6.37 9.17 -5.08
N ILE A 87 5.85 8.35 -4.17
CA ILE A 87 6.60 7.78 -3.06
C ILE A 87 6.80 6.30 -3.36
N ALA A 88 8.05 5.90 -3.59
CA ALA A 88 8.40 4.53 -3.95
C ALA A 88 9.72 4.16 -3.27
N PRO A 89 9.70 3.71 -1.99
CA PRO A 89 10.92 3.44 -1.23
C PRO A 89 11.83 2.38 -1.85
N PHE A 90 11.29 1.50 -2.70
CA PHE A 90 12.06 0.48 -3.43
C PHE A 90 12.23 0.81 -4.92
N GLY A 91 11.86 2.03 -5.35
CA GLY A 91 11.88 2.41 -6.75
C GLY A 91 10.66 1.89 -7.52
N LEU A 92 10.65 2.15 -8.83
CA LEU A 92 9.55 1.79 -9.73
C LEU A 92 9.88 0.60 -10.64
N ASP A 93 11.13 0.16 -10.66
CA ASP A 93 11.61 -0.80 -11.65
C ASP A 93 10.84 -2.13 -11.61
N ASP A 94 10.62 -2.67 -10.42
CA ASP A 94 9.89 -3.94 -10.28
C ASP A 94 8.44 -3.85 -10.79
N LEU A 95 7.78 -2.71 -10.58
CA LEU A 95 6.44 -2.49 -11.14
C LEU A 95 6.48 -2.41 -12.67
N LEU A 96 7.38 -1.59 -13.21
CA LEU A 96 7.47 -1.34 -14.66
C LEU A 96 7.96 -2.56 -15.42
N GLU A 97 8.81 -3.38 -14.81
CA GLU A 97 9.32 -4.62 -15.39
C GLU A 97 8.45 -5.86 -15.09
N LEU A 98 7.32 -5.66 -14.43
CA LEU A 98 6.38 -6.73 -14.04
C LEU A 98 7.03 -7.82 -13.18
N LYS A 99 7.81 -7.39 -12.19
CA LYS A 99 8.46 -8.27 -11.23
C LYS A 99 7.74 -8.24 -9.88
N LEU A 100 7.39 -9.41 -9.40
CA LEU A 100 6.81 -9.59 -8.07
C LEU A 100 7.91 -10.07 -7.12
N ARG A 101 8.40 -9.16 -6.29
CA ARG A 101 9.51 -9.39 -5.37
C ARG A 101 9.09 -9.17 -3.93
N ALA A 102 9.42 -10.12 -3.06
CA ALA A 102 9.26 -9.94 -1.63
C ALA A 102 10.22 -8.86 -1.12
N ALA A 103 9.72 -7.92 -0.33
CA ALA A 103 10.49 -6.80 0.20
C ALA A 103 10.96 -7.06 1.63
N GLY A 104 12.18 -6.61 1.95
CA GLY A 104 12.73 -6.59 3.31
C GLY A 104 12.58 -7.93 4.05
N THR A 105 11.93 -7.92 5.21
CA THR A 105 11.74 -9.11 6.05
C THR A 105 10.86 -10.18 5.41
N PHE A 106 10.04 -9.82 4.41
CA PHE A 106 9.19 -10.77 3.68
C PHE A 106 9.97 -11.65 2.72
N ALA A 107 11.19 -11.27 2.37
CA ALA A 107 12.09 -12.13 1.60
C ALA A 107 12.62 -13.32 2.43
N LYS A 108 12.63 -13.21 3.75
CA LYS A 108 13.16 -14.21 4.69
C LYS A 108 12.15 -14.61 5.76
N ARG A 109 12.17 -13.91 6.90
CA ARG A 109 11.39 -14.26 8.09
C ARG A 109 9.88 -14.31 7.89
N LYS A 110 9.33 -13.40 7.08
CA LYS A 110 7.89 -13.32 6.78
C LYS A 110 7.54 -13.88 5.40
N ARG A 111 8.36 -14.75 4.84
CA ARG A 111 8.19 -15.31 3.49
C ARG A 111 6.84 -16.01 3.31
N SER A 112 6.35 -16.71 4.31
CA SER A 112 5.06 -17.39 4.25
C SER A 112 3.89 -16.42 4.05
N ILE A 113 3.97 -15.22 4.62
CA ILE A 113 2.96 -14.18 4.43
C ILE A 113 2.98 -13.68 2.97
N PHE A 114 4.17 -13.40 2.43
CA PHE A 114 4.33 -13.02 1.02
C PHE A 114 3.75 -14.09 0.09
N ASN A 115 4.13 -15.35 0.28
CA ASN A 115 3.66 -16.46 -0.55
C ASN A 115 2.13 -16.61 -0.51
N ARG A 116 1.52 -16.44 0.67
CA ARG A 116 0.07 -16.47 0.84
C ARG A 116 -0.60 -15.34 0.08
N ARG A 117 -0.07 -14.13 0.16
CA ARG A 117 -0.60 -12.96 -0.55
C ARG A 117 -0.56 -13.16 -2.07
N VAL A 118 0.56 -13.65 -2.61
CA VAL A 118 0.69 -13.96 -4.05
C VAL A 118 -0.42 -14.90 -4.50
N ARG A 119 -0.66 -15.96 -3.73
CA ARG A 119 -1.71 -16.94 -4.03
C ARG A 119 -3.11 -16.35 -3.89
N ASP A 120 -3.41 -15.71 -2.76
CA ASP A 120 -4.76 -15.24 -2.44
C ASP A 120 -5.20 -14.07 -3.32
N LYS A 121 -4.27 -13.21 -3.72
CA LYS A 121 -4.52 -12.10 -4.64
C LYS A 121 -4.64 -12.57 -6.10
N GLY A 122 -4.13 -13.73 -6.43
CA GLY A 122 -4.19 -14.28 -7.79
C GLY A 122 -3.44 -13.47 -8.84
N TRP A 123 -2.44 -12.71 -8.43
CA TRP A 123 -1.73 -11.77 -9.32
C TRP A 123 -1.10 -12.45 -10.54
N LEU A 124 -0.50 -13.63 -10.35
CA LEU A 124 0.17 -14.34 -11.45
C LEU A 124 -0.83 -14.86 -12.50
N VAL A 125 -2.09 -15.05 -12.12
CA VAL A 125 -3.18 -15.42 -13.03
C VAL A 125 -3.76 -14.18 -13.71
N GLN A 126 -3.99 -13.10 -12.94
CA GLN A 126 -4.55 -11.85 -13.47
C GLN A 126 -3.60 -11.13 -14.43
N PHE A 127 -2.30 -11.24 -14.19
CA PHE A 127 -1.26 -10.58 -14.96
C PHE A 127 -0.27 -11.60 -15.51
N PRO A 128 -0.56 -12.22 -16.68
CA PRO A 128 0.25 -13.33 -17.21
C PRO A 128 1.72 -12.99 -17.49
N LYS A 129 2.05 -11.71 -17.67
CA LYS A 129 3.42 -11.25 -17.87
C LYS A 129 4.17 -10.97 -16.56
N LEU A 130 3.48 -11.01 -15.44
CA LEU A 130 4.08 -10.84 -14.12
C LEU A 130 4.85 -12.11 -13.74
N HIS A 131 6.04 -11.94 -13.18
CA HIS A 131 6.85 -13.08 -12.72
C HIS A 131 7.48 -12.83 -11.35
N LEU A 132 7.68 -13.91 -10.63
CA LEU A 132 8.37 -13.88 -9.34
C LEU A 132 9.86 -13.60 -9.55
N ALA A 133 10.40 -12.65 -8.78
CA ALA A 133 11.79 -12.22 -8.90
C ALA A 133 12.71 -12.75 -7.80
N ASN A 134 12.17 -13.33 -6.73
CA ASN A 134 12.97 -13.96 -5.66
C ASN A 134 12.20 -15.08 -4.95
#